data_1dd5a975a578e94bd4191be3be1c8dd9
#
_entry.id   1dd5a975a578e94bd4191be3be1c8dd9
#
_cell.length_a   1.000
_cell.length_b   1.000
_cell.length_c   1.000
_cell.angle_alpha   90.00
_cell.angle_beta   90.00
_cell.angle_gamma   90.00
#
_symmetry.space_group_name_H-M   'P 1'
#
loop_
_entity.id
_entity.type
_entity.pdbx_description
1 polymer ?
#
loop_
_entity_poly.entity_id
_entity_poly.type
_entity_poly.pdbx_seq_one_letter_code
_entity_poly.pdbx_strand_id
1 'polypeptide(L)'
;MKNSFILLVLIVLFSCQNAIPKHETVNNVFKSDILKVIDEVSKLEHLIKLNTSIGQLQQQFLKAHSSYKQVETISEYYFPAVSKAINGPALAEFEENDGKTLPPEGFQVIEEFIFPTYNPKSKAELLKEIGILSANLKRLDKVSQTNELTDSHVFDAMRLEVFRIITLGITGFDSPIAQKSIPEAASALESIEKYYKIYADNSTDESFQKVLKTIKKGKEYLKTNTNFNAFDRAFFIREIANPLSIGLHKTQVSLKIPFIKETRGLKTTAQTLFDKNAFDAEAFSAFPDYETTPEKIELGKLLFNDPVLSGDNSRSCASCHHSDKAFTDGLEKSISLDGKSLVKRNTPTLTHIAFQRVFFSDSRVNYLEDQAVAVIINENEMHGSLAKSVVALKKEASYVAKFQKAFPKTAIDEFGIKNALASYIRSLSTYDSKFDGFMQGEEKFDLDEIAGFNLFTGKAKCATCHFIPLTNGTVPPSFMKSESEVLGVPDKYKKLDADLGKFELTKAEIHRNSFKTPTIRNVELTAPYMHNGVFKTLEEVIDFYNDGGGNGLGFNLQNQTLPEDKLNLTDLEKKQLIAFMKTLTDKKYY
;
A
#
# COMPACT_ATOMS: atom_id res chain seq x y z
N MET A 1 27.52 -1.01 -87.87
CA MET A 1 27.99 -0.37 -86.61
C MET A 1 26.79 -0.26 -85.73
N LYS A 2 26.63 -1.14 -84.74
CA LYS A 2 25.53 -1.12 -83.76
C LYS A 2 26.12 -0.64 -82.42
N ASN A 3 25.72 0.56 -81.93
CA ASN A 3 26.12 1.03 -80.65
C ASN A 3 25.09 0.50 -79.61
N SER A 4 25.55 -0.42 -78.75
CA SER A 4 24.80 -0.85 -77.56
C SER A 4 25.04 0.13 -76.42
N PHE A 5 24.01 0.84 -76.01
CA PHE A 5 23.99 1.70 -74.81
C PHE A 5 23.68 0.78 -73.61
N ILE A 6 24.69 0.51 -72.75
CA ILE A 6 24.48 -0.18 -71.47
C ILE A 6 24.02 0.88 -70.43
N LEU A 7 22.77 0.80 -70.07
CA LEU A 7 22.18 1.63 -69.01
C LEU A 7 22.52 0.99 -67.63
N LEU A 8 23.47 1.59 -66.90
CA LEU A 8 23.86 1.16 -65.55
C LEU A 8 22.82 1.73 -64.58
N VAL A 9 21.88 0.89 -64.13
CA VAL A 9 20.93 1.23 -63.07
C VAL A 9 21.62 1.08 -61.74
N LEU A 10 22.04 2.16 -61.10
CA LEU A 10 22.49 2.21 -59.69
C LEU A 10 21.26 2.04 -58.80
N ILE A 11 21.07 0.84 -58.27
CA ILE A 11 20.12 0.59 -57.18
C ILE A 11 20.77 1.06 -55.92
N VAL A 12 20.41 2.27 -55.45
CA VAL A 12 20.73 2.77 -54.13
C VAL A 12 19.82 2.03 -53.14
N LEU A 13 20.33 1.00 -52.50
CA LEU A 13 19.70 0.35 -51.38
C LEU A 13 19.74 1.34 -50.20
N PHE A 14 18.70 2.15 -50.03
CA PHE A 14 18.42 2.79 -48.79
C PHE A 14 18.09 1.68 -47.78
N SER A 15 19.08 1.26 -47.00
CA SER A 15 18.87 0.52 -45.78
C SER A 15 18.15 1.45 -44.83
N CYS A 16 16.82 1.38 -44.79
CA CYS A 16 16.08 1.90 -43.65
C CYS A 16 16.51 1.07 -42.46
N GLN A 17 17.51 1.53 -41.72
CA GLN A 17 17.69 1.09 -40.34
C GLN A 17 16.40 1.52 -39.62
N ASN A 18 15.51 0.59 -39.35
CA ASN A 18 14.37 0.84 -38.48
C ASN A 18 14.92 1.36 -37.16
N ALA A 19 14.57 2.58 -36.79
CA ALA A 19 14.97 3.15 -35.51
C ALA A 19 14.50 2.19 -34.40
N ILE A 20 15.40 1.88 -33.46
CA ILE A 20 15.07 1.04 -32.30
C ILE A 20 13.88 1.66 -31.56
N PRO A 21 12.80 0.93 -31.30
CA PRO A 21 11.65 1.44 -30.55
C PRO A 21 12.08 2.03 -29.21
N LYS A 22 11.41 3.08 -28.74
CA LYS A 22 11.79 3.79 -27.49
C LYS A 22 11.75 2.86 -26.28
N HIS A 23 10.75 2.03 -26.16
CA HIS A 23 10.65 1.03 -25.09
C HIS A 23 11.79 0.00 -25.12
N GLU A 24 12.27 -0.40 -26.30
CA GLU A 24 13.44 -1.27 -26.40
C GLU A 24 14.72 -0.55 -25.94
N THR A 25 14.85 0.73 -26.26
CA THR A 25 15.97 1.56 -25.74
C THR A 25 15.91 1.64 -24.21
N VAL A 26 14.73 1.84 -23.61
CA VAL A 26 14.51 1.78 -22.15
C VAL A 26 14.93 0.41 -21.60
N ASN A 27 14.50 -0.68 -22.24
CA ASN A 27 14.84 -2.04 -21.81
C ASN A 27 16.36 -2.29 -21.83
N ASN A 28 17.06 -1.77 -22.82
CA ASN A 28 18.52 -1.87 -22.89
C ASN A 28 19.22 -1.08 -21.77
N VAL A 29 18.71 0.12 -21.42
CA VAL A 29 19.19 0.89 -20.26
C VAL A 29 18.96 0.12 -18.96
N PHE A 30 17.76 -0.44 -18.77
CA PHE A 30 17.40 -1.25 -17.60
C PHE A 30 18.35 -2.45 -17.42
N LYS A 31 18.58 -3.24 -18.50
CA LYS A 31 19.53 -4.38 -18.48
C LYS A 31 20.95 -3.93 -18.13
N SER A 32 21.42 -2.82 -18.69
CA SER A 32 22.73 -2.26 -18.35
C SER A 32 22.84 -1.84 -16.88
N ASP A 33 21.77 -1.26 -16.34
CA ASP A 33 21.74 -0.83 -14.93
C ASP A 33 21.69 -2.04 -13.97
N ILE A 34 21.04 -3.17 -14.31
CA ILE A 34 21.14 -4.43 -13.53
C ILE A 34 22.59 -4.89 -13.39
N LEU A 35 23.36 -4.88 -14.47
CA LEU A 35 24.77 -5.30 -14.44
C LEU A 35 25.60 -4.41 -13.50
N LYS A 36 25.27 -3.11 -13.39
CA LYS A 36 25.94 -2.20 -12.44
C LYS A 36 25.62 -2.58 -10.99
N VAL A 37 24.37 -2.95 -10.68
CA VAL A 37 23.99 -3.42 -9.33
C VAL A 37 24.78 -4.68 -8.98
N ILE A 38 24.86 -5.64 -9.90
CA ILE A 38 25.63 -6.88 -9.72
C ILE A 38 27.10 -6.57 -9.42
N ASP A 39 27.71 -5.64 -10.15
CA ASP A 39 29.10 -5.22 -9.93
C ASP A 39 29.28 -4.55 -8.55
N GLU A 40 28.39 -3.64 -8.15
CA GLU A 40 28.48 -2.96 -6.84
C GLU A 40 28.26 -3.95 -5.67
N VAL A 41 27.39 -4.95 -5.79
CA VAL A 41 27.21 -6.02 -4.79
C VAL A 41 28.45 -6.93 -4.74
N SER A 42 29.07 -7.25 -5.88
CA SER A 42 30.32 -8.02 -5.93
C SER A 42 31.49 -7.27 -5.23
N LYS A 43 31.56 -5.95 -5.38
CA LYS A 43 32.53 -5.11 -4.65
C LYS A 43 32.26 -5.15 -3.14
N LEU A 44 30.99 -5.11 -2.71
CA LEU A 44 30.62 -5.24 -1.30
C LEU A 44 31.08 -6.60 -0.74
N GLU A 45 30.81 -7.68 -1.44
CA GLU A 45 31.26 -9.03 -1.08
C GLU A 45 32.79 -9.08 -0.90
N HIS A 46 33.52 -8.50 -1.85
CA HIS A 46 34.99 -8.45 -1.81
C HIS A 46 35.50 -7.69 -0.58
N LEU A 47 34.93 -6.52 -0.26
CA LEU A 47 35.31 -5.74 0.93
C LEU A 47 35.05 -6.50 2.23
N ILE A 48 33.92 -7.24 2.33
CA ILE A 48 33.62 -8.08 3.50
C ILE A 48 34.67 -9.18 3.63
N LYS A 49 35.06 -9.86 2.54
CA LYS A 49 36.11 -10.89 2.53
C LYS A 49 37.45 -10.36 3.02
N LEU A 50 37.81 -9.14 2.66
CA LEU A 50 39.06 -8.45 3.05
C LEU A 50 39.05 -7.91 4.49
N ASN A 51 37.94 -7.99 5.24
CA ASN A 51 37.77 -7.42 6.58
C ASN A 51 38.08 -5.90 6.60
N THR A 52 37.55 -5.16 5.65
CA THR A 52 37.73 -3.71 5.58
C THR A 52 37.00 -3.00 6.73
N SER A 53 37.24 -1.71 6.91
CA SER A 53 36.59 -0.92 7.95
C SER A 53 35.07 -0.84 7.75
N ILE A 54 34.32 -0.71 8.87
CA ILE A 54 32.87 -0.56 8.83
C ILE A 54 32.43 0.61 7.94
N GLY A 55 33.11 1.73 7.98
CA GLY A 55 32.77 2.89 7.14
C GLY A 55 32.87 2.59 5.64
N GLN A 56 33.84 1.75 5.23
CA GLN A 56 33.95 1.31 3.83
C GLN A 56 32.83 0.34 3.45
N LEU A 57 32.43 -0.57 4.35
CA LEU A 57 31.31 -1.49 4.14
C LEU A 57 30.00 -0.71 4.01
N GLN A 58 29.75 0.23 4.93
CA GLN A 58 28.56 1.09 4.89
C GLN A 58 28.49 1.92 3.61
N GLN A 59 29.59 2.54 3.22
CA GLN A 59 29.66 3.33 1.98
C GLN A 59 29.38 2.47 0.74
N GLN A 60 29.97 1.26 0.67
CA GLN A 60 29.77 0.37 -0.46
C GLN A 60 28.36 -0.21 -0.51
N PHE A 61 27.77 -0.54 0.67
CA PHE A 61 26.37 -0.94 0.77
C PHE A 61 25.45 0.15 0.20
N LEU A 62 25.61 1.40 0.64
CA LEU A 62 24.80 2.52 0.15
C LEU A 62 24.95 2.75 -1.35
N LYS A 63 26.14 2.51 -1.91
CA LYS A 63 26.36 2.54 -3.35
C LYS A 63 25.59 1.44 -4.08
N ALA A 64 25.67 0.21 -3.59
CA ALA A 64 24.98 -0.93 -4.17
C ALA A 64 23.46 -0.73 -4.11
N HIS A 65 22.93 -0.32 -2.96
CA HIS A 65 21.51 -0.07 -2.76
C HIS A 65 21.00 1.10 -3.61
N SER A 66 21.76 2.21 -3.67
CA SER A 66 21.45 3.34 -4.56
C SER A 66 21.47 2.95 -6.06
N SER A 67 22.33 1.99 -6.46
CA SER A 67 22.32 1.45 -7.82
C SER A 67 21.07 0.62 -8.08
N TYR A 68 20.59 -0.17 -7.09
CA TYR A 68 19.32 -0.88 -7.19
C TYR A 68 18.14 0.07 -7.38
N LYS A 69 18.11 1.21 -6.68
CA LYS A 69 17.08 2.24 -6.86
C LYS A 69 16.97 2.78 -8.30
N GLN A 70 18.03 2.66 -9.11
CA GLN A 70 17.97 2.99 -10.54
C GLN A 70 17.36 1.87 -11.40
N VAL A 71 17.26 0.65 -10.87
CA VAL A 71 16.66 -0.52 -11.52
C VAL A 71 15.20 -0.69 -11.08
N GLU A 72 14.85 -0.18 -9.92
CA GLU A 72 13.59 -0.38 -9.21
C GLU A 72 12.35 -0.07 -10.05
N THR A 73 12.35 1.03 -10.81
CA THR A 73 11.23 1.47 -11.67
C THR A 73 10.65 0.36 -12.55
N ILE A 74 11.49 -0.42 -13.20
CA ILE A 74 11.05 -1.52 -14.07
C ILE A 74 10.98 -2.85 -13.30
N SER A 75 11.91 -3.10 -12.37
CA SER A 75 11.95 -4.37 -11.64
C SER A 75 10.74 -4.54 -10.72
N GLU A 76 10.36 -3.52 -9.96
CA GLU A 76 9.18 -3.56 -9.08
C GLU A 76 7.87 -3.68 -9.87
N TYR A 77 7.83 -3.05 -11.03
CA TYR A 77 6.67 -3.10 -11.92
C TYR A 77 6.50 -4.47 -12.57
N TYR A 78 7.58 -5.01 -13.15
CA TYR A 78 7.51 -6.17 -14.04
C TYR A 78 7.85 -7.49 -13.35
N PHE A 79 8.69 -7.45 -12.31
CA PHE A 79 9.21 -8.62 -11.60
C PHE A 79 9.03 -8.50 -10.08
N PRO A 80 7.81 -8.20 -9.56
CA PRO A 80 7.60 -7.85 -8.17
C PRO A 80 8.07 -8.93 -7.19
N ALA A 81 7.95 -10.21 -7.54
CA ALA A 81 8.42 -11.31 -6.69
C ALA A 81 9.96 -11.37 -6.58
N VAL A 82 10.68 -11.06 -7.67
CA VAL A 82 12.15 -11.00 -7.66
C VAL A 82 12.62 -9.73 -6.95
N SER A 83 11.95 -8.61 -7.18
CA SER A 83 12.26 -7.34 -6.53
C SER A 83 12.07 -7.43 -5.01
N LYS A 84 11.02 -8.12 -4.56
CA LYS A 84 10.81 -8.40 -3.14
C LYS A 84 11.95 -9.22 -2.53
N ALA A 85 12.46 -10.22 -3.23
CA ALA A 85 13.62 -11.01 -2.81
C ALA A 85 14.94 -10.19 -2.79
N ILE A 86 14.99 -9.07 -3.54
CA ILE A 86 16.14 -8.17 -3.57
C ILE A 86 16.05 -7.09 -2.49
N ASN A 87 14.88 -6.50 -2.25
CA ASN A 87 14.71 -5.35 -1.35
C ASN A 87 13.40 -5.37 -0.53
N GLY A 88 12.82 -6.53 -0.28
CA GLY A 88 11.65 -6.64 0.62
C GLY A 88 12.02 -6.37 2.09
N PRO A 89 11.01 -6.18 2.96
CA PRO A 89 11.23 -5.96 4.37
C PRO A 89 11.93 -7.16 5.04
N ALA A 90 12.76 -6.89 6.05
CA ALA A 90 13.47 -7.90 6.81
C ALA A 90 12.53 -8.67 7.78
N LEU A 91 11.40 -9.14 7.28
CA LEU A 91 10.38 -9.88 8.03
C LEU A 91 10.11 -11.22 7.36
N ALA A 92 9.98 -12.27 8.18
CA ALA A 92 9.61 -13.59 7.68
C ALA A 92 8.19 -13.58 7.09
N GLU A 93 7.96 -14.37 6.05
CA GLU A 93 6.67 -14.46 5.37
C GLU A 93 6.12 -15.87 5.41
N PHE A 94 4.80 -15.97 5.49
CA PHE A 94 4.10 -17.25 5.42
C PHE A 94 3.50 -17.43 4.02
N GLU A 95 3.97 -18.46 3.33
CA GLU A 95 3.41 -18.91 2.06
C GLU A 95 2.20 -19.82 2.31
N GLU A 96 1.00 -19.28 2.12
CA GLU A 96 -0.26 -20.00 2.41
C GLU A 96 -0.41 -21.28 1.58
N ASN A 97 0.04 -21.28 0.31
CA ASN A 97 -0.07 -22.44 -0.57
C ASN A 97 0.78 -23.63 -0.12
N ASP A 98 1.96 -23.37 0.42
CA ASP A 98 2.93 -24.38 0.83
C ASP A 98 2.92 -24.63 2.35
N GLY A 99 2.23 -23.79 3.12
CA GLY A 99 2.22 -23.86 4.57
C GLY A 99 3.60 -23.63 5.21
N LYS A 100 4.47 -22.86 4.55
CA LYS A 100 5.86 -22.65 4.97
C LYS A 100 6.13 -21.21 5.33
N THR A 101 6.96 -21.01 6.35
CA THR A 101 7.53 -19.70 6.66
C THR A 101 8.85 -19.54 5.91
N LEU A 102 8.96 -18.52 5.08
CA LEU A 102 10.17 -18.15 4.36
C LEU A 102 10.94 -17.10 5.19
N PRO A 103 12.26 -17.27 5.35
CA PRO A 103 13.08 -16.25 5.98
C PRO A 103 13.16 -15.00 5.09
N PRO A 104 13.38 -13.81 5.68
CA PRO A 104 13.63 -12.61 4.91
C PRO A 104 14.97 -12.68 4.19
N GLU A 105 15.09 -11.96 3.07
CA GLU A 105 16.30 -11.88 2.25
C GLU A 105 16.47 -10.50 1.62
N GLY A 106 17.63 -10.21 1.07
CA GLY A 106 17.88 -9.01 0.30
C GLY A 106 18.55 -7.86 1.06
N PHE A 107 18.47 -6.63 0.48
CA PHE A 107 19.18 -5.47 1.00
C PHE A 107 18.80 -5.11 2.43
N GLN A 108 17.52 -5.17 2.81
CA GLN A 108 17.10 -4.78 4.16
C GLN A 108 17.64 -5.75 5.23
N VAL A 109 17.77 -7.03 4.92
CA VAL A 109 18.43 -8.00 5.82
C VAL A 109 19.93 -7.69 5.94
N ILE A 110 20.60 -7.39 4.83
CA ILE A 110 22.04 -7.02 4.83
C ILE A 110 22.25 -5.71 5.59
N GLU A 111 21.31 -4.77 5.52
CA GLU A 111 21.34 -3.52 6.27
C GLU A 111 21.46 -3.76 7.78
N GLU A 112 20.73 -4.73 8.34
CA GLU A 112 20.78 -5.10 9.77
C GLU A 112 22.16 -5.56 10.23
N PHE A 113 22.94 -6.21 9.36
CA PHE A 113 24.30 -6.63 9.69
C PHE A 113 25.32 -5.48 9.67
N ILE A 114 25.08 -4.45 8.84
CA ILE A 114 26.06 -3.39 8.55
C ILE A 114 25.76 -2.12 9.36
N PHE A 115 24.49 -1.87 9.72
CA PHE A 115 24.04 -0.67 10.41
C PHE A 115 23.37 -0.99 11.74
N PRO A 116 23.47 -0.10 12.77
CA PRO A 116 24.38 1.05 12.80
C PRO A 116 25.83 0.64 13.03
N THR A 117 26.07 -0.61 13.44
CA THR A 117 27.39 -1.17 13.75
C THR A 117 27.54 -2.56 13.15
N TYR A 118 28.73 -2.91 12.70
CA TYR A 118 29.05 -4.23 12.16
C TYR A 118 29.70 -5.13 13.22
N ASN A 119 29.19 -6.35 13.41
CA ASN A 119 29.83 -7.36 14.24
C ASN A 119 30.65 -8.32 13.35
N PRO A 120 31.99 -8.35 13.47
CA PRO A 120 32.82 -9.25 12.66
C PRO A 120 32.53 -10.74 12.86
N LYS A 121 31.91 -11.14 13.98
CA LYS A 121 31.52 -12.54 14.23
C LYS A 121 30.41 -13.01 13.30
N SER A 122 29.56 -12.10 12.82
CA SER A 122 28.48 -12.39 11.87
C SER A 122 28.93 -12.39 10.40
N LYS A 123 30.24 -12.33 10.13
CA LYS A 123 30.79 -12.30 8.77
C LYS A 123 30.31 -13.46 7.90
N ALA A 124 30.25 -14.66 8.43
CA ALA A 124 29.84 -15.85 7.66
C ALA A 124 28.36 -15.77 7.25
N GLU A 125 27.50 -15.31 8.15
CA GLU A 125 26.08 -15.08 7.90
C GLU A 125 25.89 -13.95 6.88
N LEU A 126 26.57 -12.82 7.06
CA LEU A 126 26.51 -11.70 6.11
C LEU A 126 26.95 -12.14 4.70
N LEU A 127 28.01 -12.93 4.57
CA LEU A 127 28.44 -13.45 3.26
C LEU A 127 27.42 -14.41 2.64
N LYS A 128 26.70 -15.17 3.45
CA LYS A 128 25.58 -16.02 3.00
C LYS A 128 24.47 -15.14 2.42
N GLU A 129 24.04 -14.10 3.13
CA GLU A 129 22.98 -13.18 2.67
C GLU A 129 23.39 -12.41 1.39
N ILE A 130 24.65 -11.98 1.29
CA ILE A 130 25.21 -11.40 0.05
C ILE A 130 25.15 -12.42 -1.10
N GLY A 131 25.41 -13.70 -0.83
CA GLY A 131 25.31 -14.77 -1.82
C GLY A 131 23.87 -14.95 -2.33
N ILE A 132 22.88 -14.89 -1.42
CA ILE A 132 21.45 -14.93 -1.77
C ILE A 132 21.05 -13.72 -2.62
N LEU A 133 21.43 -12.50 -2.19
CA LEU A 133 21.19 -11.28 -2.96
C LEU A 133 21.80 -11.36 -4.36
N SER A 134 23.05 -11.84 -4.47
CA SER A 134 23.73 -12.01 -5.77
C SER A 134 23.02 -13.01 -6.68
N ALA A 135 22.45 -14.09 -6.12
CA ALA A 135 21.65 -15.05 -6.87
C ALA A 135 20.35 -14.43 -7.40
N ASN A 136 19.65 -13.64 -6.58
CA ASN A 136 18.43 -12.94 -6.97
C ASN A 136 18.68 -11.87 -8.03
N LEU A 137 19.79 -11.13 -7.95
CA LEU A 137 20.19 -10.17 -8.99
C LEU A 137 20.51 -10.86 -10.32
N LYS A 138 21.20 -12.01 -10.30
CA LYS A 138 21.41 -12.83 -11.51
C LYS A 138 20.12 -13.39 -12.08
N ARG A 139 19.16 -13.74 -11.20
CA ARG A 139 17.81 -14.13 -11.62
C ARG A 139 17.10 -12.97 -12.29
N LEU A 140 17.17 -11.74 -11.74
CA LEU A 140 16.61 -10.54 -12.35
C LEU A 140 17.23 -10.29 -13.73
N ASP A 141 18.55 -10.35 -13.86
CA ASP A 141 19.23 -10.22 -15.16
C ASP A 141 18.69 -11.24 -16.16
N LYS A 142 18.60 -12.52 -15.77
CA LYS A 142 18.14 -13.58 -16.67
C LYS A 142 16.68 -13.41 -17.10
N VAL A 143 15.76 -13.08 -16.16
CA VAL A 143 14.33 -12.90 -16.52
C VAL A 143 14.11 -11.62 -17.32
N SER A 144 14.95 -10.58 -17.12
CA SER A 144 14.89 -9.35 -17.90
C SER A 144 15.18 -9.53 -19.39
N GLN A 145 15.84 -10.64 -19.77
CA GLN A 145 16.14 -10.91 -21.20
C GLN A 145 14.89 -11.29 -22.00
N THR A 146 13.83 -11.75 -21.34
CA THR A 146 12.60 -12.26 -21.97
C THR A 146 11.38 -11.36 -21.78
N ASN A 147 11.53 -10.21 -21.09
CA ASN A 147 10.41 -9.31 -20.88
C ASN A 147 10.06 -8.52 -22.16
N GLU A 148 8.77 -8.32 -22.39
CA GLU A 148 8.24 -7.56 -23.52
C GLU A 148 7.68 -6.22 -23.01
N LEU A 149 8.56 -5.22 -22.82
CA LEU A 149 8.13 -3.88 -22.50
C LEU A 149 7.41 -3.23 -23.70
N THR A 150 6.41 -2.43 -23.41
CA THR A 150 5.78 -1.52 -24.36
C THR A 150 5.87 -0.10 -23.82
N ASP A 151 5.61 0.90 -24.66
CA ASP A 151 5.57 2.29 -24.20
C ASP A 151 4.55 2.49 -23.06
N SER A 152 3.42 1.77 -23.08
CA SER A 152 2.41 1.78 -22.01
C SER A 152 2.97 1.28 -20.69
N HIS A 153 3.73 0.17 -20.70
CA HIS A 153 4.39 -0.36 -19.50
C HIS A 153 5.42 0.63 -18.94
N VAL A 154 6.21 1.28 -19.80
CA VAL A 154 7.22 2.25 -19.36
C VAL A 154 6.60 3.45 -18.67
N PHE A 155 5.51 4.03 -19.24
CA PHE A 155 4.85 5.16 -18.61
C PHE A 155 4.13 4.79 -17.32
N ASP A 156 3.50 3.62 -17.27
CA ASP A 156 2.86 3.13 -16.05
C ASP A 156 3.91 2.87 -14.94
N ALA A 157 5.03 2.22 -15.28
CA ALA A 157 6.14 1.97 -14.37
C ALA A 157 6.75 3.27 -13.82
N MET A 158 7.01 4.28 -14.66
CA MET A 158 7.52 5.57 -14.19
C MET A 158 6.56 6.28 -13.23
N ARG A 159 5.24 6.18 -13.46
CA ARG A 159 4.25 6.77 -12.57
C ARG A 159 4.12 5.99 -11.26
N LEU A 160 4.11 4.67 -11.32
CA LEU A 160 4.12 3.82 -10.12
C LEU A 160 5.38 4.04 -9.29
N GLU A 161 6.52 4.30 -9.92
CA GLU A 161 7.75 4.63 -9.19
C GLU A 161 7.64 5.97 -8.44
N VAL A 162 7.03 7.01 -9.05
CA VAL A 162 6.72 8.24 -8.30
C VAL A 162 5.83 7.95 -7.08
N PHE A 163 4.84 7.07 -7.22
CA PHE A 163 3.96 6.69 -6.13
C PHE A 163 4.69 5.85 -5.07
N ARG A 164 5.59 4.98 -5.49
CA ARG A 164 6.46 4.21 -4.59
C ARG A 164 7.40 5.11 -3.79
N ILE A 165 8.00 6.12 -4.44
CA ILE A 165 8.81 7.13 -3.74
C ILE A 165 7.99 7.83 -2.65
N ILE A 166 6.73 8.20 -2.92
CA ILE A 166 5.84 8.85 -1.95
C ILE A 166 5.52 7.92 -0.77
N THR A 167 5.21 6.66 -1.04
CA THR A 167 4.61 5.75 -0.06
C THR A 167 5.61 4.88 0.69
N LEU A 168 6.70 4.49 0.07
CA LEU A 168 7.72 3.58 0.61
C LEU A 168 9.09 4.26 0.72
N GLY A 169 9.49 5.04 -0.29
CA GLY A 169 10.80 5.69 -0.32
C GLY A 169 10.96 6.71 0.81
N ILE A 170 10.27 7.85 0.73
CA ILE A 170 10.44 8.94 1.70
C ILE A 170 9.88 8.64 3.09
N THR A 171 9.15 7.55 3.28
CA THR A 171 8.64 7.08 4.58
C THR A 171 9.68 6.26 5.36
N GLY A 172 10.77 5.85 4.71
CA GLY A 172 11.81 5.05 5.33
C GLY A 172 11.57 3.54 5.30
N PHE A 173 10.50 3.07 4.64
CA PHE A 173 10.21 1.64 4.51
C PHE A 173 11.36 0.87 3.86
N ASP A 174 11.99 1.45 2.83
CA ASP A 174 13.06 0.82 2.06
C ASP A 174 14.45 0.85 2.74
N SER A 175 14.65 1.64 3.80
CA SER A 175 15.93 1.76 4.54
C SER A 175 15.64 2.08 6.00
N PRO A 176 15.07 1.10 6.76
CA PRO A 176 14.51 1.34 8.09
C PRO A 176 15.58 1.63 9.16
N ILE A 177 16.81 1.14 8.99
CA ILE A 177 17.90 1.24 9.98
C ILE A 177 18.88 2.35 9.60
N ALA A 178 19.42 2.35 8.39
CA ALA A 178 20.36 3.35 7.92
C ALA A 178 19.71 4.73 7.69
N GLN A 179 18.38 4.78 7.50
CA GLN A 179 17.60 6.00 7.24
C GLN A 179 18.13 6.81 6.04
N LYS A 180 18.53 6.11 4.97
CA LYS A 180 19.08 6.72 3.74
C LYS A 180 18.08 6.79 2.59
N SER A 181 16.81 6.47 2.84
CA SER A 181 15.77 6.45 1.82
C SER A 181 15.55 7.81 1.12
N ILE A 182 15.83 8.96 1.79
CA ILE A 182 15.70 10.28 1.17
C ILE A 182 16.73 10.48 0.03
N PRO A 183 18.04 10.34 0.23
CA PRO A 183 19.00 10.41 -0.88
C PRO A 183 18.81 9.28 -1.91
N GLU A 184 18.34 8.10 -1.51
CA GLU A 184 18.03 6.98 -2.40
C GLU A 184 16.85 7.28 -3.34
N ALA A 185 15.84 8.02 -2.87
CA ALA A 185 14.75 8.50 -3.72
C ALA A 185 15.25 9.40 -4.87
N ALA A 186 16.39 10.10 -4.69
CA ALA A 186 17.01 10.83 -5.79
C ALA A 186 17.57 9.89 -6.88
N SER A 187 18.03 8.69 -6.52
CA SER A 187 18.51 7.67 -7.46
C SER A 187 17.32 7.02 -8.21
N ALA A 188 16.18 6.82 -7.54
CA ALA A 188 14.95 6.40 -8.19
C ALA A 188 14.46 7.45 -9.22
N LEU A 189 14.47 8.75 -8.88
CA LEU A 189 14.17 9.82 -9.84
C LEU A 189 15.17 9.89 -11.01
N GLU A 190 16.40 9.42 -10.83
CA GLU A 190 17.38 9.36 -11.91
C GLU A 190 17.01 8.31 -12.97
N SER A 191 16.44 7.17 -12.60
CA SER A 191 15.93 6.18 -13.57
C SER A 191 14.75 6.76 -14.36
N ILE A 192 13.82 7.43 -13.70
CA ILE A 192 12.71 8.11 -14.37
C ILE A 192 13.23 9.15 -15.37
N GLU A 193 14.26 9.93 -14.98
CA GLU A 193 14.88 10.92 -15.88
C GLU A 193 15.50 10.26 -17.13
N LYS A 194 16.24 9.15 -16.95
CA LYS A 194 16.85 8.40 -18.06
C LYS A 194 15.79 7.92 -19.05
N TYR A 195 14.72 7.28 -18.54
CA TYR A 195 13.66 6.74 -19.38
C TYR A 195 12.85 7.86 -20.05
N TYR A 196 12.50 8.91 -19.32
CA TYR A 196 11.74 10.03 -19.85
C TYR A 196 12.51 10.77 -20.95
N LYS A 197 13.83 10.96 -20.83
CA LYS A 197 14.69 11.58 -21.86
C LYS A 197 14.62 10.85 -23.20
N ILE A 198 14.48 9.52 -23.21
CA ILE A 198 14.32 8.73 -24.43
C ILE A 198 13.04 9.14 -25.19
N TYR A 199 11.96 9.47 -24.46
CA TYR A 199 10.71 9.94 -25.05
C TYR A 199 10.72 11.42 -25.41
N ALA A 200 11.45 12.23 -24.64
CA ALA A 200 11.61 13.66 -24.84
C ALA A 200 12.69 14.04 -25.87
N ASP A 201 13.36 13.04 -26.47
CA ASP A 201 14.49 13.26 -27.37
C ASP A 201 14.13 14.21 -28.51
N ASN A 202 14.94 15.26 -28.66
CA ASN A 202 14.80 16.35 -29.65
C ASN A 202 13.46 17.12 -29.57
N SER A 203 12.66 16.95 -28.51
CA SER A 203 11.44 17.71 -28.34
C SER A 203 11.72 19.12 -27.82
N THR A 204 11.28 20.13 -28.57
CA THR A 204 11.26 21.55 -28.14
C THR A 204 9.96 21.89 -27.42
N ASP A 205 9.04 20.95 -27.26
CA ASP A 205 7.77 21.14 -26.56
C ASP A 205 8.03 21.50 -25.08
N GLU A 206 7.54 22.67 -24.68
CA GLU A 206 7.70 23.21 -23.33
C GLU A 206 7.17 22.25 -22.24
N SER A 207 6.15 21.46 -22.56
CA SER A 207 5.58 20.48 -21.63
C SER A 207 6.58 19.39 -21.24
N PHE A 208 7.39 18.89 -22.17
CA PHE A 208 8.44 17.92 -21.91
C PHE A 208 9.57 18.53 -21.07
N GLN A 209 9.97 19.78 -21.39
CA GLN A 209 10.99 20.49 -20.64
C GLN A 209 10.55 20.77 -19.20
N LYS A 210 9.27 21.03 -18.97
CA LYS A 210 8.69 21.22 -17.63
C LYS A 210 8.84 19.96 -16.77
N VAL A 211 8.58 18.77 -17.32
CA VAL A 211 8.77 17.49 -16.60
C VAL A 211 10.25 17.31 -16.23
N LEU A 212 11.17 17.48 -17.16
CA LEU A 212 12.62 17.36 -16.89
C LEU A 212 13.08 18.36 -15.82
N LYS A 213 12.57 19.60 -15.86
CA LYS A 213 12.85 20.61 -14.83
C LYS A 213 12.31 20.21 -13.47
N THR A 214 11.13 19.57 -13.41
CA THR A 214 10.55 19.06 -12.17
C THR A 214 11.36 17.90 -11.60
N ILE A 215 11.81 16.96 -12.44
CA ILE A 215 12.71 15.87 -12.00
C ILE A 215 14.01 16.44 -11.43
N LYS A 216 14.62 17.40 -12.14
CA LYS A 216 15.85 18.06 -11.67
C LYS A 216 15.64 18.72 -10.31
N LYS A 217 14.56 19.52 -10.15
CA LYS A 217 14.17 20.15 -8.87
C LYS A 217 14.05 19.09 -7.76
N GLY A 218 13.38 17.96 -8.05
CA GLY A 218 13.20 16.86 -7.11
C GLY A 218 14.52 16.24 -6.67
N LYS A 219 15.39 15.92 -7.60
CA LYS A 219 16.73 15.37 -7.30
C LYS A 219 17.58 16.34 -6.46
N GLU A 220 17.56 17.63 -6.78
CA GLU A 220 18.27 18.67 -6.01
C GLU A 220 17.70 18.78 -4.60
N TYR A 221 16.38 18.81 -4.44
CA TYR A 221 15.70 18.87 -3.13
C TYR A 221 16.06 17.67 -2.25
N LEU A 222 15.99 16.45 -2.77
CA LEU A 222 16.32 15.21 -2.06
C LEU A 222 17.81 15.14 -1.66
N LYS A 223 18.71 15.65 -2.51
CA LYS A 223 20.16 15.67 -2.23
C LYS A 223 20.56 16.72 -1.20
N THR A 224 19.83 17.81 -1.08
CA THR A 224 20.10 18.89 -0.12
C THR A 224 19.41 18.70 1.22
N ASN A 225 18.28 18.00 1.27
CA ASN A 225 17.45 17.77 2.47
C ASN A 225 17.53 16.31 2.90
N THR A 226 18.72 15.83 3.28
CA THR A 226 18.98 14.41 3.56
C THR A 226 18.64 13.96 4.98
N ASN A 227 18.32 14.87 5.89
CA ASN A 227 17.95 14.51 7.27
C ASN A 227 16.55 13.89 7.28
N PHE A 228 16.47 12.59 7.56
CA PHE A 228 15.23 11.83 7.52
C PHE A 228 14.12 12.42 8.40
N ASN A 229 14.45 12.79 9.65
CA ASN A 229 13.46 13.29 10.61
C ASN A 229 13.03 14.74 10.33
N ALA A 230 13.87 15.54 9.69
CA ALA A 230 13.59 16.95 9.36
C ALA A 230 13.08 17.15 7.92
N PHE A 231 12.95 16.08 7.14
CA PHE A 231 12.53 16.17 5.74
C PHE A 231 11.05 16.59 5.64
N ASP A 232 10.77 17.62 4.86
CA ASP A 232 9.40 18.08 4.61
C ASP A 232 8.74 17.26 3.48
N ARG A 233 8.04 16.21 3.89
CA ARG A 233 7.32 15.28 3.01
C ARG A 233 6.11 15.92 2.38
N ALA A 234 5.41 16.79 3.13
CA ALA A 234 4.25 17.51 2.62
C ALA A 234 4.64 18.39 1.43
N PHE A 235 5.73 19.16 1.57
CA PHE A 235 6.27 19.97 0.49
C PHE A 235 6.72 19.12 -0.71
N PHE A 236 7.49 18.05 -0.46
CA PHE A 236 7.99 17.19 -1.52
C PHE A 236 6.86 16.58 -2.35
N ILE A 237 5.82 16.06 -1.69
CA ILE A 237 4.68 15.44 -2.36
C ILE A 237 3.93 16.48 -3.19
N ARG A 238 3.57 17.62 -2.60
CA ARG A 238 2.72 18.63 -3.26
C ARG A 238 3.44 19.41 -4.34
N GLU A 239 4.69 19.81 -4.11
CA GLU A 239 5.42 20.73 -4.97
C GLU A 239 6.34 20.03 -5.99
N ILE A 240 6.55 18.71 -5.85
CA ILE A 240 7.47 17.95 -6.71
C ILE A 240 6.81 16.67 -7.22
N ALA A 241 6.43 15.74 -6.37
CA ALA A 241 6.01 14.40 -6.78
C ALA A 241 4.65 14.42 -7.51
N ASN A 242 3.63 15.11 -6.99
CA ASN A 242 2.35 15.27 -7.67
C ASN A 242 2.49 16.01 -9.03
N PRO A 243 3.17 17.16 -9.13
CA PRO A 243 3.45 17.80 -10.43
C PRO A 243 4.20 16.91 -11.42
N LEU A 244 5.14 16.08 -10.94
CA LEU A 244 5.85 15.12 -11.78
C LEU A 244 4.91 14.05 -12.33
N SER A 245 4.09 13.42 -11.49
CA SER A 245 3.13 12.40 -11.92
C SER A 245 2.11 12.95 -12.90
N ILE A 246 1.57 14.15 -12.65
CA ILE A 246 0.68 14.87 -13.59
C ILE A 246 1.40 15.12 -14.92
N GLY A 247 2.66 15.52 -14.89
CA GLY A 247 3.46 15.75 -16.09
C GLY A 247 3.66 14.49 -16.92
N LEU A 248 4.03 13.38 -16.27
CA LEU A 248 4.18 12.07 -16.91
C LEU A 248 2.86 11.60 -17.55
N HIS A 249 1.74 11.72 -16.82
CA HIS A 249 0.41 11.39 -17.32
C HIS A 249 0.06 12.22 -18.56
N LYS A 250 0.24 13.55 -18.53
CA LYS A 250 -0.03 14.44 -19.67
C LYS A 250 0.85 14.11 -20.87
N THR A 251 2.12 13.77 -20.64
CA THR A 251 3.02 13.34 -21.72
C THR A 251 2.54 12.04 -22.37
N GLN A 252 2.13 11.05 -21.56
CA GLN A 252 1.57 9.79 -22.08
C GLN A 252 0.37 10.03 -22.99
N VAL A 253 -0.56 10.91 -22.56
CA VAL A 253 -1.74 11.29 -23.35
C VAL A 253 -1.34 12.02 -24.63
N SER A 254 -0.41 12.98 -24.59
CA SER A 254 0.04 13.75 -25.77
C SER A 254 0.71 12.87 -26.82
N LEU A 255 1.45 11.85 -26.38
CA LEU A 255 2.07 10.86 -27.25
C LEU A 255 1.09 9.78 -27.74
N LYS A 256 -0.18 9.85 -27.33
CA LYS A 256 -1.23 8.86 -27.65
C LYS A 256 -0.85 7.43 -27.24
N ILE A 257 -0.08 7.29 -26.17
CA ILE A 257 0.30 6.00 -25.59
C ILE A 257 -0.87 5.52 -24.72
N PRO A 258 -1.50 4.36 -25.00
CA PRO A 258 -2.65 3.90 -24.24
C PRO A 258 -2.29 3.57 -22.79
N PHE A 259 -3.25 3.73 -21.87
CA PHE A 259 -3.11 3.23 -20.50
C PHE A 259 -3.24 1.70 -20.49
N ILE A 260 -2.54 1.06 -19.55
CA ILE A 260 -2.67 -0.38 -19.32
C ILE A 260 -4.09 -0.70 -18.88
N LYS A 261 -4.66 -1.77 -19.43
CA LYS A 261 -5.97 -2.29 -19.05
C LYS A 261 -5.80 -3.39 -18.00
N GLU A 262 -5.75 -2.98 -16.77
CA GLU A 262 -5.59 -3.85 -15.60
C GLU A 262 -6.54 -3.42 -14.49
N THR A 263 -7.19 -4.39 -13.83
CA THR A 263 -7.96 -4.14 -12.61
C THR A 263 -7.03 -4.17 -11.42
N ARG A 264 -6.83 -3.03 -10.77
CA ARG A 264 -6.03 -2.89 -9.55
C ARG A 264 -6.62 -1.80 -8.65
N GLY A 265 -6.26 -1.82 -7.35
CA GLY A 265 -6.75 -0.85 -6.38
C GLY A 265 -6.51 0.60 -6.80
N LEU A 266 -5.31 0.90 -7.29
CA LEU A 266 -4.99 2.21 -7.90
C LEU A 266 -5.26 2.16 -9.40
N LYS A 267 -6.16 3.02 -9.90
CA LYS A 267 -6.50 3.10 -11.32
C LYS A 267 -5.30 3.51 -12.18
N THR A 268 -5.11 2.83 -13.31
CA THR A 268 -4.03 3.13 -14.26
C THR A 268 -4.14 4.53 -14.87
N THR A 269 -5.30 5.17 -14.80
CA THR A 269 -5.57 6.52 -15.31
C THR A 269 -5.45 7.63 -14.26
N ALA A 270 -5.20 7.31 -12.98
CA ALA A 270 -5.04 8.31 -11.92
C ALA A 270 -3.85 9.23 -12.21
N GLN A 271 -4.00 10.55 -12.06
CA GLN A 271 -2.90 11.50 -12.26
C GLN A 271 -1.98 11.57 -11.05
N THR A 272 -2.57 11.47 -9.84
CA THR A 272 -1.86 11.41 -8.56
C THR A 272 -2.51 10.35 -7.66
N LEU A 273 -1.83 9.99 -6.57
CA LEU A 273 -2.41 9.14 -5.52
C LEU A 273 -3.61 9.81 -4.81
N PHE A 274 -3.73 11.13 -4.90
CA PHE A 274 -4.67 11.94 -4.11
C PHE A 274 -5.86 12.43 -4.93
N ASP A 275 -6.01 12.00 -6.19
CA ASP A 275 -7.19 12.33 -6.99
C ASP A 275 -8.44 11.69 -6.36
N LYS A 276 -9.59 12.38 -6.38
CA LYS A 276 -10.87 11.91 -5.82
C LYS A 276 -11.28 10.51 -6.30
N ASN A 277 -10.86 10.13 -7.50
CA ASN A 277 -11.19 8.86 -8.14
C ASN A 277 -9.95 8.02 -8.44
N ALA A 278 -8.83 8.22 -7.72
CA ALA A 278 -7.60 7.48 -7.95
C ALA A 278 -7.77 5.98 -7.68
N PHE A 279 -8.58 5.63 -6.70
CA PHE A 279 -8.79 4.25 -6.30
C PHE A 279 -10.12 3.70 -6.80
N ASP A 280 -10.14 2.39 -7.05
CA ASP A 280 -11.31 1.66 -7.51
C ASP A 280 -11.89 0.83 -6.36
N ALA A 281 -13.08 1.20 -5.88
CA ALA A 281 -13.78 0.47 -4.83
C ALA A 281 -14.24 -0.93 -5.30
N GLU A 282 -14.30 -1.16 -6.62
CA GLU A 282 -14.69 -2.44 -7.22
C GLU A 282 -13.48 -3.35 -7.52
N ALA A 283 -12.25 -2.88 -7.33
CA ALA A 283 -11.04 -3.65 -7.65
C ALA A 283 -10.96 -5.00 -6.91
N PHE A 284 -11.65 -5.12 -5.79
CA PHE A 284 -11.71 -6.34 -4.98
C PHE A 284 -13.07 -7.06 -5.06
N SER A 285 -13.95 -6.67 -5.98
CA SER A 285 -15.17 -7.43 -6.30
C SER A 285 -14.82 -8.74 -6.97
N ALA A 286 -15.55 -9.82 -6.63
CA ALA A 286 -15.23 -11.16 -7.15
C ALA A 286 -15.50 -11.29 -8.65
N PHE A 287 -16.58 -10.65 -9.15
CA PHE A 287 -17.05 -10.79 -10.52
C PHE A 287 -17.71 -9.48 -11.00
N PRO A 288 -17.81 -9.24 -12.33
CA PRO A 288 -18.49 -8.07 -12.89
C PRO A 288 -19.94 -7.88 -12.43
N ASP A 289 -20.69 -8.96 -12.21
CA ASP A 289 -22.07 -8.91 -11.71
C ASP A 289 -22.17 -8.34 -10.27
N TYR A 290 -21.05 -8.27 -9.56
CA TYR A 290 -20.95 -7.69 -8.22
C TYR A 290 -20.85 -6.15 -8.22
N GLU A 291 -20.67 -5.52 -9.38
CA GLU A 291 -20.57 -4.06 -9.49
C GLU A 291 -21.68 -3.32 -8.76
N THR A 292 -21.29 -2.27 -8.08
CA THR A 292 -22.18 -1.39 -7.34
C THR A 292 -23.00 -0.52 -8.30
N THR A 293 -24.32 -0.45 -8.06
CA THR A 293 -25.21 0.50 -8.74
C THR A 293 -25.99 1.33 -7.73
N PRO A 294 -26.54 2.50 -8.10
CA PRO A 294 -27.36 3.31 -7.21
C PRO A 294 -28.54 2.51 -6.59
N GLU A 295 -29.17 1.66 -7.40
CA GLU A 295 -30.31 0.83 -6.94
C GLU A 295 -29.88 -0.24 -5.91
N LYS A 296 -28.68 -0.83 -6.10
CA LYS A 296 -28.10 -1.78 -5.13
C LYS A 296 -27.72 -1.06 -3.83
N ILE A 297 -27.18 0.17 -3.90
CA ILE A 297 -26.85 0.99 -2.73
C ILE A 297 -28.11 1.27 -1.92
N GLU A 298 -29.19 1.74 -2.56
CA GLU A 298 -30.46 2.05 -1.88
C GLU A 298 -31.08 0.81 -1.24
N LEU A 299 -31.06 -0.32 -1.94
CA LEU A 299 -31.54 -1.59 -1.39
C LEU A 299 -30.67 -2.04 -0.21
N GLY A 300 -29.34 -1.97 -0.36
CA GLY A 300 -28.38 -2.32 0.68
C GLY A 300 -28.53 -1.48 1.94
N LYS A 301 -28.75 -0.15 1.78
CA LYS A 301 -29.02 0.76 2.90
C LYS A 301 -30.28 0.37 3.67
N LEU A 302 -31.34 -0.07 2.98
CA LEU A 302 -32.54 -0.55 3.65
C LEU A 302 -32.26 -1.83 4.43
N LEU A 303 -31.65 -2.84 3.79
CA LEU A 303 -31.31 -4.11 4.41
C LEU A 303 -30.35 -3.94 5.59
N PHE A 304 -29.43 -2.97 5.54
CA PHE A 304 -28.51 -2.65 6.61
C PHE A 304 -29.22 -2.17 7.89
N ASN A 305 -30.34 -1.48 7.73
CA ASN A 305 -31.14 -0.95 8.84
C ASN A 305 -32.32 -1.86 9.23
N ASP A 306 -32.60 -2.92 8.48
CA ASP A 306 -33.74 -3.80 8.71
C ASP A 306 -33.34 -5.02 9.55
N PRO A 307 -34.06 -5.35 10.62
CA PRO A 307 -33.77 -6.53 11.44
C PRO A 307 -34.12 -7.88 10.78
N VAL A 308 -34.71 -7.89 9.58
CA VAL A 308 -35.13 -9.11 8.83
C VAL A 308 -33.98 -10.10 8.59
N LEU A 309 -32.73 -9.66 8.71
CA LEU A 309 -31.54 -10.49 8.56
C LEU A 309 -31.10 -11.18 9.85
N SER A 310 -31.66 -10.79 11.02
CA SER A 310 -31.34 -11.44 12.29
C SER A 310 -32.31 -12.60 12.59
N GLY A 311 -31.84 -13.58 13.34
CA GLY A 311 -32.61 -14.82 13.59
C GLY A 311 -33.91 -14.62 14.37
N ASP A 312 -33.96 -13.60 15.23
CA ASP A 312 -35.08 -13.23 16.07
C ASP A 312 -35.72 -11.87 15.70
N ASN A 313 -35.26 -11.25 14.60
CA ASN A 313 -35.62 -9.90 14.16
C ASN A 313 -35.39 -8.79 15.21
N SER A 314 -34.42 -8.96 16.13
CA SER A 314 -34.13 -7.98 17.17
C SER A 314 -33.01 -7.01 16.78
N ARG A 315 -32.19 -7.33 15.78
CA ARG A 315 -30.98 -6.56 15.39
C ARG A 315 -30.89 -6.34 13.89
N SER A 316 -30.29 -5.22 13.53
CA SER A 316 -29.81 -4.95 12.18
C SER A 316 -28.30 -4.68 12.22
N CYS A 317 -27.65 -4.50 11.06
CA CYS A 317 -26.24 -4.07 11.01
C CYS A 317 -26.05 -2.71 11.71
N ALA A 318 -27.05 -1.81 11.56
CA ALA A 318 -27.05 -0.50 12.20
C ALA A 318 -27.11 -0.55 13.74
N SER A 319 -27.44 -1.70 14.36
CA SER A 319 -27.43 -1.86 15.82
C SER A 319 -26.02 -1.79 16.42
N CYS A 320 -24.98 -2.11 15.64
CA CYS A 320 -23.58 -2.02 16.05
C CYS A 320 -22.76 -1.03 15.20
N HIS A 321 -23.24 -0.69 14.00
CA HIS A 321 -22.55 0.23 13.09
C HIS A 321 -23.37 1.52 12.93
N HIS A 322 -23.20 2.44 13.91
CA HIS A 322 -23.94 3.71 13.98
C HIS A 322 -23.36 4.73 13.00
N SER A 323 -24.17 5.25 12.09
CA SER A 323 -23.73 6.20 11.05
C SER A 323 -23.17 7.51 11.57
N ASP A 324 -23.65 7.97 12.73
CA ASP A 324 -23.17 9.18 13.43
C ASP A 324 -21.85 8.96 14.19
N LYS A 325 -21.40 7.71 14.34
CA LYS A 325 -20.14 7.33 14.97
C LYS A 325 -19.15 6.70 13.97
N ALA A 326 -19.13 7.20 12.75
CA ALA A 326 -18.32 6.62 11.67
C ALA A 326 -18.50 5.09 11.53
N PHE A 327 -19.71 4.60 11.72
CA PHE A 327 -20.09 3.18 11.65
C PHE A 327 -19.37 2.27 12.65
N THR A 328 -19.13 2.79 13.89
CA THR A 328 -18.76 2.01 15.09
C THR A 328 -19.88 2.11 16.12
N ASP A 329 -19.79 1.36 17.22
CA ASP A 329 -20.72 1.50 18.35
C ASP A 329 -20.16 2.37 19.50
N GLY A 330 -18.85 2.63 19.52
CA GLY A 330 -18.16 3.38 20.57
C GLY A 330 -17.94 2.57 21.86
N LEU A 331 -18.12 1.23 21.82
CA LEU A 331 -17.91 0.34 22.95
C LEU A 331 -16.56 -0.42 22.82
N GLU A 332 -16.00 -0.86 23.95
CA GLU A 332 -14.83 -1.76 23.90
C GLU A 332 -15.12 -3.02 23.07
N LYS A 333 -16.27 -3.61 23.32
CA LYS A 333 -16.82 -4.76 22.59
C LYS A 333 -18.33 -4.66 22.60
N SER A 334 -18.96 -4.93 21.48
CA SER A 334 -20.43 -4.91 21.38
C SER A 334 -21.06 -5.96 22.28
N ILE A 335 -22.29 -5.68 22.70
CA ILE A 335 -23.09 -6.66 23.45
C ILE A 335 -23.54 -7.77 22.50
N SER A 336 -23.33 -9.04 22.89
CA SER A 336 -23.76 -10.21 22.13
C SER A 336 -25.28 -10.29 22.02
N LEU A 337 -25.79 -11.14 21.11
CA LEU A 337 -27.23 -11.32 20.86
C LEU A 337 -28.00 -11.75 22.11
N ASP A 338 -27.37 -12.46 23.06
CA ASP A 338 -27.95 -12.85 24.33
C ASP A 338 -28.24 -11.68 25.31
N GLY A 339 -27.81 -10.47 24.95
CA GLY A 339 -27.94 -9.26 25.74
C GLY A 339 -27.08 -9.21 27.03
N LYS A 340 -26.18 -10.18 27.24
CA LYS A 340 -25.39 -10.35 28.48
C LYS A 340 -23.90 -10.50 28.24
N SER A 341 -23.49 -11.31 27.27
CA SER A 341 -22.10 -11.49 26.92
C SER A 341 -21.62 -10.40 25.95
N LEU A 342 -20.31 -10.37 25.70
CA LEU A 342 -19.70 -9.45 24.74
C LEU A 342 -19.16 -10.24 23.55
N VAL A 343 -19.20 -9.64 22.36
CA VAL A 343 -18.52 -10.19 21.19
C VAL A 343 -17.00 -10.22 21.39
N LYS A 344 -16.30 -11.04 20.61
CA LYS A 344 -14.86 -11.27 20.81
C LYS A 344 -14.01 -10.01 20.66
N ARG A 345 -14.32 -9.13 19.71
CA ARG A 345 -13.52 -7.99 19.31
C ARG A 345 -14.32 -6.70 19.26
N ASN A 346 -13.60 -5.58 19.26
CA ASN A 346 -14.16 -4.25 19.01
C ASN A 346 -14.84 -4.17 17.65
N THR A 347 -15.92 -3.36 17.54
CA THR A 347 -16.64 -3.13 16.28
C THR A 347 -15.90 -2.11 15.44
N PRO A 348 -15.26 -2.50 14.32
CA PRO A 348 -14.51 -1.59 13.47
C PRO A 348 -15.45 -0.69 12.64
N THR A 349 -14.93 0.44 12.19
CA THR A 349 -15.61 1.28 11.19
C THR A 349 -15.86 0.51 9.89
N LEU A 350 -16.96 0.86 9.20
CA LEU A 350 -17.22 0.41 7.83
C LEU A 350 -16.84 1.46 6.77
N THR A 351 -16.41 2.67 7.19
CA THR A 351 -15.96 3.68 6.24
C THR A 351 -14.61 3.28 5.63
N HIS A 352 -14.40 3.57 4.35
CA HIS A 352 -13.17 3.27 3.59
C HIS A 352 -12.76 1.78 3.54
N ILE A 353 -13.62 0.87 3.98
CA ILE A 353 -13.32 -0.57 3.99
C ILE A 353 -13.26 -1.17 2.57
N ALA A 354 -13.90 -0.55 1.59
CA ALA A 354 -13.86 -0.97 0.18
C ALA A 354 -12.44 -0.99 -0.42
N PHE A 355 -11.50 -0.23 0.17
CA PHE A 355 -10.11 -0.17 -0.26
C PHE A 355 -9.19 -1.12 0.53
N GLN A 356 -9.75 -2.15 1.15
CA GLN A 356 -9.02 -3.21 1.84
C GLN A 356 -9.24 -4.54 1.12
N ARG A 357 -8.15 -5.30 0.93
CA ARG A 357 -8.19 -6.58 0.22
C ARG A 357 -8.79 -7.72 1.04
N VAL A 358 -8.73 -7.60 2.38
CA VAL A 358 -9.19 -8.61 3.34
C VAL A 358 -10.02 -7.98 4.45
N PHE A 359 -10.93 -8.76 5.05
CA PHE A 359 -11.87 -8.29 6.04
C PHE A 359 -11.76 -9.08 7.34
N PHE A 360 -12.36 -8.53 8.42
CA PHE A 360 -12.12 -8.87 9.82
C PHE A 360 -10.70 -8.59 10.28
N SER A 361 -10.50 -8.49 11.59
CA SER A 361 -9.19 -8.20 12.18
C SER A 361 -8.17 -9.31 11.96
N ASP A 362 -8.61 -10.54 11.72
CA ASP A 362 -7.78 -11.72 11.44
C ASP A 362 -7.64 -12.05 9.95
N SER A 363 -8.16 -11.20 9.06
CA SER A 363 -8.04 -11.35 7.59
C SER A 363 -8.69 -12.62 7.02
N ARG A 364 -9.70 -13.20 7.70
CA ARG A 364 -10.29 -14.50 7.32
C ARG A 364 -11.20 -14.50 6.10
N VAL A 365 -11.53 -13.31 5.56
CA VAL A 365 -12.48 -13.15 4.45
C VAL A 365 -11.91 -12.17 3.41
N ASN A 366 -12.12 -12.47 2.13
CA ASN A 366 -11.59 -11.70 1.00
C ASN A 366 -12.63 -10.82 0.28
N TYR A 367 -13.93 -11.00 0.53
CA TYR A 367 -14.99 -10.26 -0.14
C TYR A 367 -15.99 -9.69 0.88
N LEU A 368 -16.50 -8.47 0.61
CA LEU A 368 -17.51 -7.83 1.46
C LEU A 368 -18.81 -8.65 1.53
N GLU A 369 -19.18 -9.31 0.44
CA GLU A 369 -20.32 -10.20 0.36
C GLU A 369 -20.23 -11.36 1.37
N ASP A 370 -19.06 -11.95 1.50
CA ASP A 370 -18.82 -13.06 2.43
C ASP A 370 -18.64 -12.55 3.87
N GLN A 371 -18.12 -11.35 4.05
CA GLN A 371 -18.07 -10.70 5.35
C GLN A 371 -19.49 -10.47 5.91
N ALA A 372 -20.40 -9.96 5.08
CA ALA A 372 -21.79 -9.79 5.49
C ALA A 372 -22.46 -11.13 5.89
N VAL A 373 -22.22 -12.21 5.11
CA VAL A 373 -22.70 -13.55 5.44
C VAL A 373 -22.15 -14.02 6.78
N ALA A 374 -20.82 -13.87 7.01
CA ALA A 374 -20.21 -14.32 8.24
C ALA A 374 -20.78 -13.64 9.50
N VAL A 375 -21.16 -12.36 9.41
CA VAL A 375 -21.85 -11.63 10.50
C VAL A 375 -23.30 -12.12 10.67
N ILE A 376 -24.03 -12.30 9.55
CA ILE A 376 -25.43 -12.72 9.58
C ILE A 376 -25.59 -14.10 10.27
N ILE A 377 -24.72 -15.06 9.97
CA ILE A 377 -24.80 -16.41 10.54
C ILE A 377 -24.20 -16.57 11.93
N ASN A 378 -23.42 -15.57 12.41
CA ASN A 378 -22.75 -15.65 13.71
C ASN A 378 -23.77 -15.66 14.86
N GLU A 379 -23.74 -16.70 15.69
CA GLU A 379 -24.66 -16.92 16.81
C GLU A 379 -24.59 -15.81 17.87
N ASN A 380 -23.43 -15.19 18.04
CA ASN A 380 -23.22 -14.11 19.00
C ASN A 380 -23.59 -12.72 18.44
N GLU A 381 -23.80 -12.60 17.13
CA GLU A 381 -24.07 -11.31 16.46
C GLU A 381 -25.53 -11.26 15.94
N MET A 382 -25.82 -11.90 14.81
CA MET A 382 -27.14 -11.83 14.17
C MET A 382 -27.92 -13.16 14.25
N HIS A 383 -27.25 -14.31 14.35
CA HIS A 383 -27.80 -15.67 14.37
C HIS A 383 -28.92 -15.90 13.30
N GLY A 384 -28.70 -15.28 12.13
CA GLY A 384 -29.66 -15.25 11.03
C GLY A 384 -29.47 -16.38 10.02
N SER A 385 -30.34 -16.38 9.01
CA SER A 385 -30.26 -17.30 7.88
C SER A 385 -30.71 -16.59 6.61
N LEU A 386 -29.82 -16.46 5.63
CA LEU A 386 -30.13 -15.82 4.34
C LEU A 386 -31.33 -16.48 3.65
N ALA A 387 -31.44 -17.83 3.70
CA ALA A 387 -32.57 -18.55 3.12
C ALA A 387 -33.91 -18.15 3.76
N LYS A 388 -33.94 -17.99 5.10
CA LYS A 388 -35.17 -17.52 5.81
C LYS A 388 -35.46 -16.05 5.47
N SER A 389 -34.44 -15.20 5.39
CA SER A 389 -34.59 -13.79 5.01
C SER A 389 -35.12 -13.64 3.58
N VAL A 390 -34.65 -14.47 2.61
CA VAL A 390 -35.22 -14.51 1.25
C VAL A 390 -36.71 -14.79 1.26
N VAL A 391 -37.17 -15.76 2.08
CA VAL A 391 -38.58 -16.10 2.20
C VAL A 391 -39.39 -14.95 2.81
N ALA A 392 -38.84 -14.26 3.81
CA ALA A 392 -39.48 -13.10 4.43
C ALA A 392 -39.60 -11.93 3.45
N LEU A 393 -38.51 -11.56 2.79
CA LEU A 393 -38.43 -10.45 1.85
C LEU A 393 -39.33 -10.64 0.62
N LYS A 394 -39.54 -11.88 0.15
CA LYS A 394 -40.48 -12.19 -0.95
C LYS A 394 -41.95 -11.90 -0.62
N LYS A 395 -42.31 -11.82 0.65
CA LYS A 395 -43.69 -11.50 1.08
C LYS A 395 -43.97 -10.00 1.11
N GLU A 396 -42.94 -9.18 1.10
CA GLU A 396 -43.03 -7.73 1.21
C GLU A 396 -42.95 -7.07 -0.18
N ALA A 397 -44.08 -6.56 -0.67
CA ALA A 397 -44.17 -5.96 -2.02
C ALA A 397 -43.16 -4.82 -2.24
N SER A 398 -42.84 -4.06 -1.19
CA SER A 398 -41.83 -3.00 -1.23
C SER A 398 -40.43 -3.52 -1.54
N TYR A 399 -40.02 -4.64 -0.94
CA TYR A 399 -38.75 -5.29 -1.22
C TYR A 399 -38.73 -5.94 -2.60
N VAL A 400 -39.81 -6.60 -3.01
CA VAL A 400 -39.92 -7.19 -4.36
C VAL A 400 -39.66 -6.12 -5.43
N ALA A 401 -40.29 -4.94 -5.31
CA ALA A 401 -40.10 -3.84 -6.27
C ALA A 401 -38.67 -3.29 -6.28
N LYS A 402 -38.03 -3.20 -5.10
CA LYS A 402 -36.63 -2.71 -4.98
C LYS A 402 -35.63 -3.73 -5.50
N PHE A 403 -35.80 -5.00 -5.20
CA PHE A 403 -34.97 -6.08 -5.75
C PHE A 403 -35.06 -6.13 -7.27
N GLN A 404 -36.27 -5.99 -7.83
CA GLN A 404 -36.46 -5.97 -9.29
C GLN A 404 -35.74 -4.81 -9.97
N LYS A 405 -35.62 -3.66 -9.30
CA LYS A 405 -34.82 -2.53 -9.80
C LYS A 405 -33.33 -2.79 -9.72
N ALA A 406 -32.85 -3.30 -8.57
CA ALA A 406 -31.44 -3.56 -8.32
C ALA A 406 -30.90 -4.78 -9.10
N PHE A 407 -31.75 -5.79 -9.30
CA PHE A 407 -31.43 -7.06 -9.96
C PHE A 407 -32.53 -7.45 -10.96
N PRO A 408 -32.62 -6.77 -12.11
CA PRO A 408 -33.72 -6.92 -13.05
C PRO A 408 -33.83 -8.31 -13.71
N LYS A 409 -32.76 -9.10 -13.66
CA LYS A 409 -32.66 -10.41 -14.29
C LYS A 409 -32.89 -11.58 -13.33
N THR A 410 -33.00 -11.34 -12.02
CA THR A 410 -33.06 -12.40 -11.00
C THR A 410 -34.20 -12.15 -10.04
N ALA A 411 -34.74 -13.23 -9.46
CA ALA A 411 -35.65 -13.13 -8.31
C ALA A 411 -34.83 -12.81 -7.05
N ILE A 412 -35.53 -12.45 -5.95
CA ILE A 412 -34.91 -12.30 -4.63
C ILE A 412 -34.20 -13.60 -4.25
N ASP A 413 -32.91 -13.52 -4.02
CA ASP A 413 -32.07 -14.64 -3.60
C ASP A 413 -30.99 -14.19 -2.60
N GLU A 414 -30.19 -15.12 -2.10
CA GLU A 414 -29.13 -14.86 -1.15
C GLU A 414 -28.00 -13.98 -1.76
N PHE A 415 -27.75 -14.15 -3.07
CA PHE A 415 -26.77 -13.33 -3.78
C PHE A 415 -27.18 -11.86 -3.77
N GLY A 416 -28.43 -11.55 -4.12
CA GLY A 416 -28.92 -10.18 -4.17
C GLY A 416 -28.86 -9.48 -2.81
N ILE A 417 -29.15 -10.21 -1.70
CA ILE A 417 -29.05 -9.66 -0.34
C ILE A 417 -27.60 -9.26 -0.03
N LYS A 418 -26.65 -10.19 -0.16
CA LYS A 418 -25.26 -9.94 0.20
C LYS A 418 -24.59 -8.91 -0.71
N ASN A 419 -24.89 -8.89 -2.01
CA ASN A 419 -24.33 -7.94 -2.94
C ASN A 419 -24.92 -6.52 -2.75
N ALA A 420 -26.19 -6.38 -2.41
CA ALA A 420 -26.77 -5.08 -2.06
C ALA A 420 -26.13 -4.50 -0.79
N LEU A 421 -25.93 -5.32 0.26
CA LEU A 421 -25.23 -4.91 1.49
C LEU A 421 -23.80 -4.46 1.18
N ALA A 422 -23.05 -5.26 0.41
CA ALA A 422 -21.69 -4.93 0.01
C ALA A 422 -21.62 -3.63 -0.83
N SER A 423 -22.58 -3.42 -1.74
CA SER A 423 -22.70 -2.19 -2.54
C SER A 423 -22.93 -0.96 -1.66
N TYR A 424 -23.78 -1.06 -0.64
CA TYR A 424 -23.96 0.02 0.32
C TYR A 424 -22.68 0.30 1.11
N ILE A 425 -22.00 -0.73 1.62
CA ILE A 425 -20.74 -0.58 2.36
C ILE A 425 -19.64 0.03 1.47
N ARG A 426 -19.51 -0.38 0.20
CA ARG A 426 -18.58 0.25 -0.76
C ARG A 426 -18.86 1.73 -0.94
N SER A 427 -20.12 2.14 -0.95
CA SER A 427 -20.52 3.54 -1.09
C SER A 427 -20.15 4.44 0.11
N LEU A 428 -19.75 3.86 1.25
CA LEU A 428 -19.32 4.61 2.43
C LEU A 428 -17.89 5.15 2.34
N SER A 429 -17.19 4.84 1.25
CA SER A 429 -15.79 5.24 1.04
C SER A 429 -15.72 6.54 0.24
N THR A 430 -15.33 7.63 0.90
CA THR A 430 -15.22 8.98 0.33
C THR A 430 -13.81 9.52 0.47
N TYR A 431 -13.41 10.46 -0.41
CA TYR A 431 -12.12 11.17 -0.36
C TYR A 431 -12.40 12.67 -0.26
N ASP A 432 -12.96 13.11 0.86
CA ASP A 432 -13.36 14.50 1.08
C ASP A 432 -12.90 15.07 2.43
N SER A 433 -11.98 14.39 3.12
CA SER A 433 -11.40 14.90 4.37
C SER A 433 -10.52 16.13 4.12
N LYS A 434 -10.17 16.85 5.20
CA LYS A 434 -9.24 17.99 5.13
C LYS A 434 -7.88 17.56 4.54
N PHE A 435 -7.40 16.34 4.89
CA PHE A 435 -6.18 15.77 4.31
C PHE A 435 -6.28 15.61 2.79
N ASP A 436 -7.39 15.07 2.29
CA ASP A 436 -7.58 14.92 0.86
C ASP A 436 -7.57 16.27 0.15
N GLY A 437 -8.32 17.25 0.66
CA GLY A 437 -8.34 18.60 0.14
C GLY A 437 -6.97 19.29 0.18
N PHE A 438 -6.18 19.07 1.25
CA PHE A 438 -4.82 19.60 1.32
C PHE A 438 -3.91 19.00 0.24
N MET A 439 -3.94 17.69 0.04
CA MET A 439 -3.13 17.03 -0.98
C MET A 439 -3.57 17.36 -2.42
N GLN A 440 -4.84 17.69 -2.62
CA GLN A 440 -5.41 18.16 -3.89
C GLN A 440 -5.16 19.67 -4.13
N GLY A 441 -4.69 20.41 -3.11
CA GLY A 441 -4.49 21.87 -3.19
C GLY A 441 -5.76 22.70 -2.97
N GLU A 442 -6.85 22.08 -2.50
CA GLU A 442 -8.15 22.71 -2.23
C GLU A 442 -8.24 23.25 -0.79
N GLU A 443 -7.48 22.67 0.15
CA GLU A 443 -7.47 23.02 1.58
C GLU A 443 -6.06 23.41 2.04
N LYS A 444 -5.99 23.98 3.24
CA LYS A 444 -4.71 24.34 3.91
C LYS A 444 -4.56 23.62 5.22
N PHE A 445 -3.36 23.15 5.50
CA PHE A 445 -2.94 22.71 6.81
C PHE A 445 -2.32 23.86 7.58
N ASP A 446 -2.52 23.86 8.89
CA ASP A 446 -1.73 24.68 9.79
C ASP A 446 -0.34 24.05 10.06
N LEU A 447 0.48 24.72 10.87
CA LEU A 447 1.85 24.26 11.12
C LEU A 447 1.90 22.94 11.90
N ASP A 448 0.97 22.71 12.83
CA ASP A 448 0.93 21.48 13.61
C ASP A 448 0.42 20.30 12.76
N GLU A 449 -0.53 20.51 11.87
CA GLU A 449 -1.01 19.50 10.92
C GLU A 449 0.08 19.09 9.92
N ILE A 450 0.87 20.06 9.41
CA ILE A 450 2.03 19.79 8.52
C ILE A 450 3.11 19.00 9.28
N ALA A 451 3.45 19.46 10.49
CA ALA A 451 4.42 18.78 11.33
C ALA A 451 3.95 17.36 11.68
N GLY A 452 2.69 17.18 12.02
CA GLY A 452 2.06 15.90 12.31
C GLY A 452 2.10 14.96 11.11
N PHE A 453 1.81 15.44 9.89
CA PHE A 453 1.93 14.65 8.66
C PHE A 453 3.38 14.22 8.42
N ASN A 454 4.35 15.13 8.59
CA ASN A 454 5.77 14.83 8.41
C ASN A 454 6.27 13.82 9.47
N LEU A 455 5.76 13.89 10.71
CA LEU A 455 6.03 12.90 11.75
C LEU A 455 5.42 11.54 11.42
N PHE A 456 4.15 11.50 11.02
CA PHE A 456 3.42 10.28 10.66
C PHE A 456 4.11 9.52 9.53
N THR A 457 4.57 10.24 8.50
CA THR A 457 5.25 9.69 7.34
C THR A 457 6.77 9.56 7.51
N GLY A 458 7.32 9.93 8.67
CA GLY A 458 8.76 9.92 8.98
C GLY A 458 9.06 9.34 10.36
N LYS A 459 9.49 10.18 11.31
CA LYS A 459 10.00 9.79 12.63
C LYS A 459 9.10 8.80 13.39
N ALA A 460 7.78 8.99 13.33
CA ALA A 460 6.82 8.14 14.02
C ALA A 460 6.54 6.80 13.31
N LYS A 461 7.04 6.59 12.07
CA LYS A 461 6.95 5.36 11.28
C LYS A 461 5.52 4.85 11.02
N CYS A 462 4.46 5.65 11.26
CA CYS A 462 3.08 5.19 11.12
C CYS A 462 2.74 4.79 9.67
N ALA A 463 3.26 5.55 8.69
CA ALA A 463 3.01 5.31 7.27
C ALA A 463 3.72 4.07 6.70
N THR A 464 4.56 3.36 7.47
CA THR A 464 5.15 2.08 7.04
C THR A 464 4.18 0.90 7.13
N CYS A 465 3.07 1.07 7.88
CA CYS A 465 1.97 0.11 7.98
C CYS A 465 0.63 0.74 7.55
N HIS A 466 0.38 2.01 7.90
CA HIS A 466 -0.80 2.76 7.45
C HIS A 466 -0.46 3.57 6.18
N PHE A 467 -0.34 2.88 5.07
CA PHE A 467 0.13 3.45 3.80
C PHE A 467 -0.78 4.57 3.27
N ILE A 468 -0.17 5.72 2.99
CA ILE A 468 -0.91 6.86 2.39
C ILE A 468 -1.23 6.58 0.90
N PRO A 469 -2.34 7.10 0.38
CA PRO A 469 -3.34 7.95 1.02
C PRO A 469 -4.46 7.17 1.71
N LEU A 470 -4.51 5.84 1.55
CA LEU A 470 -5.57 4.99 2.12
C LEU A 470 -5.50 4.92 3.65
N THR A 471 -4.32 5.15 4.21
CA THR A 471 -4.02 5.06 5.65
C THR A 471 -4.48 3.75 6.27
N ASN A 472 -4.25 2.64 5.55
CA ASN A 472 -4.51 1.27 5.96
C ASN A 472 -3.38 0.36 5.46
N GLY A 473 -3.44 -0.95 5.77
CA GLY A 473 -2.43 -1.93 5.39
C GLY A 473 -2.45 -2.40 3.94
N THR A 474 -3.12 -1.69 3.04
CA THR A 474 -3.12 -2.08 1.61
C THR A 474 -1.86 -1.56 0.94
N VAL A 475 -1.01 -2.49 0.51
CA VAL A 475 0.40 -2.27 0.13
C VAL A 475 0.53 -1.54 -1.21
N PRO A 476 1.23 -0.38 -1.24
CA PRO A 476 1.57 0.31 -2.47
C PRO A 476 2.67 -0.43 -3.29
N PRO A 477 2.90 -0.07 -4.56
CA PRO A 477 2.23 0.98 -5.31
C PRO A 477 0.96 0.53 -6.03
N SER A 478 0.71 -0.78 -6.15
CA SER A 478 -0.47 -1.32 -6.83
C SER A 478 -1.72 -1.40 -5.96
N PHE A 479 -1.55 -1.40 -4.64
CA PHE A 479 -2.60 -1.53 -3.63
C PHE A 479 -3.47 -2.79 -3.82
N MET A 480 -2.82 -3.94 -4.04
CA MET A 480 -3.48 -5.23 -4.30
C MET A 480 -3.30 -6.27 -3.18
N LYS A 481 -2.47 -6.00 -2.19
CA LYS A 481 -2.21 -6.87 -1.03
C LYS A 481 -2.50 -6.12 0.26
N SER A 482 -2.82 -6.85 1.33
CA SER A 482 -2.97 -6.26 2.68
C SER A 482 -1.99 -6.88 3.64
N GLU A 483 -1.41 -6.05 4.51
CA GLU A 483 -0.54 -6.48 5.59
C GLU A 483 -1.30 -6.68 6.90
N SER A 484 -0.74 -7.52 7.76
CA SER A 484 -1.20 -7.80 9.12
C SER A 484 0.00 -7.77 10.05
N GLU A 485 -0.14 -7.10 11.19
CA GLU A 485 0.95 -6.76 12.08
C GLU A 485 0.83 -7.45 13.44
N VAL A 486 1.95 -7.77 14.04
CA VAL A 486 2.06 -8.21 15.43
C VAL A 486 2.56 -7.04 16.28
N LEU A 487 1.65 -6.43 17.00
CA LEU A 487 1.95 -5.26 17.83
C LEU A 487 2.15 -5.59 19.31
N GLY A 488 1.61 -6.72 19.78
CA GLY A 488 1.63 -7.07 21.19
C GLY A 488 0.70 -6.22 22.04
N VAL A 489 -0.55 -6.01 21.58
CA VAL A 489 -1.55 -5.20 22.29
C VAL A 489 -1.86 -5.78 23.66
N PRO A 490 -1.86 -4.98 24.77
CA PRO A 490 -2.23 -5.47 26.09
C PRO A 490 -3.74 -5.67 26.24
N ASP A 491 -4.12 -6.48 27.23
CA ASP A 491 -5.47 -6.53 27.76
C ASP A 491 -5.69 -5.41 28.81
N LYS A 492 -6.89 -5.33 29.38
CA LYS A 492 -7.25 -4.36 30.45
C LYS A 492 -6.45 -4.58 31.76
N TYR A 493 -5.79 -5.71 31.92
CA TYR A 493 -4.95 -6.04 33.07
C TYR A 493 -3.46 -5.80 32.80
N LYS A 494 -3.12 -5.16 31.69
CA LYS A 494 -1.75 -4.89 31.23
C LYS A 494 -0.94 -6.16 30.97
N LYS A 495 -1.59 -7.25 30.58
CA LYS A 495 -0.97 -8.49 30.08
C LYS A 495 -1.18 -8.55 28.57
N LEU A 496 -0.36 -9.35 27.88
CA LEU A 496 -0.59 -9.63 26.47
C LEU A 496 -2.02 -10.15 26.26
N ASP A 497 -2.76 -9.56 25.30
CA ASP A 497 -4.12 -10.02 24.97
C ASP A 497 -4.11 -11.49 24.52
N ALA A 498 -5.09 -12.25 24.98
CA ALA A 498 -5.21 -13.68 24.72
C ALA A 498 -5.70 -14.01 23.30
N ASP A 499 -6.17 -13.02 22.51
CA ASP A 499 -6.59 -13.24 21.13
C ASP A 499 -5.40 -13.49 20.23
N LEU A 500 -5.36 -14.68 19.65
CA LEU A 500 -4.24 -15.12 18.80
C LEU A 500 -4.30 -14.56 17.37
N GLY A 501 -5.33 -13.79 17.03
CA GLY A 501 -5.46 -13.14 15.72
C GLY A 501 -5.44 -14.12 14.54
N LYS A 502 -4.65 -13.80 13.52
CA LYS A 502 -4.52 -14.59 12.28
C LYS A 502 -3.95 -16.02 12.52
N PHE A 503 -3.28 -16.25 13.64
CA PHE A 503 -2.82 -17.60 14.00
C PHE A 503 -3.97 -18.62 14.10
N GLU A 504 -5.16 -18.20 14.53
CA GLU A 504 -6.32 -19.10 14.62
C GLU A 504 -6.68 -19.69 13.24
N LEU A 505 -6.40 -18.96 12.18
CA LEU A 505 -6.65 -19.37 10.80
C LEU A 505 -5.48 -20.19 10.22
N THR A 506 -4.27 -19.67 10.31
CA THR A 506 -3.11 -20.20 9.57
C THR A 506 -2.30 -21.24 10.35
N LYS A 507 -2.39 -21.24 11.68
CA LYS A 507 -1.55 -22.01 12.63
C LYS A 507 -0.06 -21.78 12.48
N ALA A 508 0.36 -20.74 11.77
CA ALA A 508 1.75 -20.34 11.60
C ALA A 508 2.19 -19.43 12.75
N GLU A 509 3.31 -19.76 13.42
CA GLU A 509 3.78 -19.01 14.60
C GLU A 509 4.04 -17.52 14.29
N ILE A 510 4.47 -17.19 13.08
CA ILE A 510 4.68 -15.78 12.69
C ILE A 510 3.38 -14.96 12.70
N HIS A 511 2.22 -15.62 12.64
CA HIS A 511 0.90 -14.98 12.71
C HIS A 511 0.29 -14.96 14.11
N ARG A 512 1.00 -15.42 15.14
CA ARG A 512 0.51 -15.37 16.52
C ARG A 512 0.36 -13.92 16.97
N ASN A 513 -0.85 -13.56 17.42
CA ASN A 513 -1.26 -12.18 17.76
C ASN A 513 -1.16 -11.18 16.60
N SER A 514 -1.22 -11.68 15.36
CA SER A 514 -1.22 -10.84 14.16
C SER A 514 -2.64 -10.38 13.82
N PHE A 515 -2.79 -9.08 13.57
CA PHE A 515 -4.05 -8.45 13.20
C PHE A 515 -3.86 -7.57 11.96
N LYS A 516 -4.89 -7.55 11.11
CA LYS A 516 -4.93 -6.69 9.92
C LYS A 516 -4.76 -5.23 10.31
N THR A 517 -3.90 -4.49 9.60
CA THR A 517 -3.76 -3.05 9.75
C THR A 517 -5.04 -2.35 9.26
N PRO A 518 -5.85 -1.76 10.17
CA PRO A 518 -7.12 -1.14 9.80
C PRO A 518 -6.89 0.22 9.13
N THR A 519 -7.96 0.77 8.53
CA THR A 519 -7.96 2.19 8.17
C THR A 519 -7.96 3.07 9.42
N ILE A 520 -7.21 4.18 9.37
CA ILE A 520 -7.29 5.26 10.36
C ILE A 520 -8.05 6.49 9.82
N ARG A 521 -8.74 6.34 8.68
CA ARG A 521 -9.73 7.33 8.26
C ARG A 521 -10.83 7.40 9.33
N ASN A 522 -11.25 8.62 9.64
CA ASN A 522 -12.22 8.89 10.71
C ASN A 522 -11.76 8.46 12.13
N VAL A 523 -10.47 8.27 12.35
CA VAL A 523 -9.94 7.71 13.60
C VAL A 523 -10.31 8.51 14.83
N GLU A 524 -10.48 9.83 14.71
CA GLU A 524 -10.96 10.71 15.80
C GLU A 524 -12.31 10.26 16.39
N LEU A 525 -13.16 9.65 15.55
CA LEU A 525 -14.54 9.27 15.88
C LEU A 525 -14.70 7.79 16.27
N THR A 526 -13.64 6.97 16.11
CA THR A 526 -13.75 5.50 16.19
C THR A 526 -13.14 4.92 17.46
N ALA A 527 -13.00 5.71 18.52
CA ALA A 527 -12.64 5.20 19.83
C ALA A 527 -13.71 4.22 20.38
N PRO A 528 -13.32 3.22 21.19
CA PRO A 528 -11.97 2.86 21.63
C PRO A 528 -11.19 2.05 20.60
N TYR A 529 -9.85 2.02 20.74
CA TYR A 529 -8.93 1.54 19.71
C TYR A 529 -8.40 0.14 19.98
N MET A 530 -7.77 -0.47 18.96
CA MET A 530 -7.25 -1.82 18.85
C MET A 530 -8.36 -2.87 18.70
N HIS A 531 -7.98 -4.09 18.37
CA HIS A 531 -8.93 -5.21 18.16
C HIS A 531 -9.77 -5.54 19.40
N ASN A 532 -9.28 -5.20 20.59
CA ASN A 532 -9.95 -5.43 21.88
C ASN A 532 -10.51 -4.15 22.54
N GLY A 533 -10.35 -2.97 21.93
CA GLY A 533 -10.87 -1.70 22.45
C GLY A 533 -10.17 -1.20 23.72
N VAL A 534 -8.94 -1.63 24.00
CA VAL A 534 -8.24 -1.35 25.26
C VAL A 534 -7.88 0.12 25.43
N PHE A 535 -7.49 0.83 24.36
CA PHE A 535 -7.13 2.24 24.42
C PHE A 535 -8.34 3.14 24.15
N LYS A 536 -8.52 4.15 24.99
CA LYS A 536 -9.68 5.05 24.95
C LYS A 536 -9.41 6.34 24.18
N THR A 537 -8.14 6.73 24.08
CA THR A 537 -7.72 7.98 23.43
C THR A 537 -6.60 7.74 22.43
N LEU A 538 -6.41 8.69 21.51
CA LEU A 538 -5.28 8.64 20.56
C LEU A 538 -3.94 8.83 21.26
N GLU A 539 -3.90 9.55 22.37
CA GLU A 539 -2.72 9.70 23.20
C GLU A 539 -2.24 8.35 23.72
N GLU A 540 -3.14 7.51 24.27
CA GLU A 540 -2.80 6.16 24.74
C GLU A 540 -2.27 5.27 23.61
N VAL A 541 -2.84 5.38 22.40
CA VAL A 541 -2.36 4.66 21.21
C VAL A 541 -0.94 5.11 20.84
N ILE A 542 -0.70 6.43 20.80
CA ILE A 542 0.62 6.98 20.44
C ILE A 542 1.65 6.61 21.51
N ASP A 543 1.30 6.63 22.80
CA ASP A 543 2.18 6.22 23.89
C ASP A 543 2.59 4.75 23.75
N PHE A 544 1.64 3.86 23.43
CA PHE A 544 1.93 2.46 23.16
C PHE A 544 2.94 2.27 22.00
N TYR A 545 2.75 2.97 20.89
CA TYR A 545 3.71 2.93 19.78
C TYR A 545 5.05 3.58 20.13
N ASN A 546 5.02 4.69 20.88
CA ASN A 546 6.21 5.40 21.32
C ASN A 546 7.10 4.56 22.22
N ASP A 547 6.52 3.67 22.99
CA ASP A 547 7.23 2.74 23.89
C ASP A 547 7.74 1.46 23.20
N GLY A 548 7.46 1.25 21.90
CA GLY A 548 7.92 0.08 21.12
C GLY A 548 6.96 -1.10 21.18
N GLY A 549 5.66 -0.86 21.38
CA GLY A 549 4.63 -1.88 21.38
C GLY A 549 4.75 -2.89 22.51
N GLY A 550 4.35 -4.13 22.26
CA GLY A 550 4.35 -5.20 23.26
C GLY A 550 5.74 -5.54 23.80
N ASN A 551 6.77 -5.54 22.95
CA ASN A 551 8.15 -5.75 23.40
C ASN A 551 8.65 -4.61 24.28
N GLY A 552 8.29 -3.37 23.93
CA GLY A 552 8.55 -2.20 24.78
C GLY A 552 7.84 -2.27 26.15
N LEU A 553 6.69 -2.97 26.21
CA LEU A 553 6.00 -3.29 27.47
C LEU A 553 6.55 -4.55 28.17
N GLY A 554 7.53 -5.26 27.59
CA GLY A 554 8.19 -6.43 28.16
C GLY A 554 7.53 -7.78 27.88
N PHE A 555 6.72 -7.92 26.82
CA PHE A 555 6.04 -9.18 26.48
C PHE A 555 6.93 -10.21 25.76
N ASN A 556 8.11 -9.84 25.26
CA ASN A 556 9.10 -10.71 24.59
C ASN A 556 8.54 -11.49 23.38
N LEU A 557 7.85 -10.83 22.50
CA LEU A 557 7.29 -11.40 21.27
C LEU A 557 8.39 -11.56 20.22
N GLN A 558 8.70 -12.80 19.85
CA GLN A 558 9.74 -13.10 18.83
C GLN A 558 9.31 -12.71 17.40
N ASN A 559 8.02 -12.57 17.17
CA ASN A 559 7.43 -12.27 15.88
C ASN A 559 6.83 -10.85 15.81
N GLN A 560 7.18 -9.95 16.75
CA GLN A 560 6.71 -8.57 16.68
C GLN A 560 7.21 -7.90 15.40
N THR A 561 6.30 -7.29 14.63
CA THR A 561 6.62 -6.58 13.39
C THR A 561 6.93 -5.10 13.62
N LEU A 562 6.41 -4.53 14.70
CA LEU A 562 6.76 -3.18 15.13
C LEU A 562 8.18 -3.16 15.72
N PRO A 563 9.06 -2.22 15.33
CA PRO A 563 10.34 -2.03 16.00
C PRO A 563 10.16 -1.83 17.52
N GLU A 564 10.97 -2.52 18.30
CA GLU A 564 10.89 -2.46 19.78
C GLU A 564 11.54 -1.21 20.37
N ASP A 565 12.33 -0.49 19.59
CA ASP A 565 12.98 0.75 20.00
C ASP A 565 11.96 1.86 20.22
N LYS A 566 12.18 2.64 21.28
CA LYS A 566 11.38 3.83 21.56
C LYS A 566 11.52 4.87 20.44
N LEU A 567 10.39 5.43 20.01
CA LEU A 567 10.37 6.50 19.00
C LEU A 567 10.88 7.84 19.56
N ASN A 568 10.92 7.99 20.88
CA ASN A 568 11.34 9.22 21.57
C ASN A 568 10.59 10.47 21.06
N LEU A 569 9.27 10.35 20.98
CA LEU A 569 8.40 11.47 20.64
C LEU A 569 8.22 12.41 21.84
N THR A 570 8.41 13.69 21.60
CA THR A 570 8.09 14.73 22.58
C THR A 570 6.57 14.92 22.72
N ASP A 571 6.11 15.54 23.81
CA ASP A 571 4.68 15.84 24.00
C ASP A 571 4.11 16.75 22.89
N LEU A 572 4.93 17.65 22.33
CA LEU A 572 4.55 18.47 21.18
C LEU A 572 4.35 17.59 19.94
N GLU A 573 5.29 16.70 19.63
CA GLU A 573 5.20 15.80 18.47
C GLU A 573 3.99 14.86 18.56
N LYS A 574 3.64 14.38 19.76
CA LYS A 574 2.42 13.58 19.98
C LYS A 574 1.16 14.39 19.66
N LYS A 575 1.08 15.65 20.13
CA LYS A 575 -0.04 16.55 19.81
C LYS A 575 -0.14 16.85 18.32
N GLN A 576 0.98 17.05 17.64
CA GLN A 576 1.05 17.26 16.19
C GLN A 576 0.58 16.04 15.40
N LEU A 577 0.98 14.83 15.82
CA LEU A 577 0.46 13.59 15.23
C LEU A 577 -1.07 13.50 15.36
N ILE A 578 -1.63 13.83 16.53
CA ILE A 578 -3.08 13.85 16.74
C ILE A 578 -3.74 14.91 15.86
N ALA A 579 -3.15 16.11 15.75
CA ALA A 579 -3.66 17.17 14.87
C ALA A 579 -3.75 16.67 13.42
N PHE A 580 -2.71 16.00 12.91
CA PHE A 580 -2.77 15.39 11.59
C PHE A 580 -3.83 14.28 11.50
N MET A 581 -3.90 13.34 12.45
CA MET A 581 -4.88 12.25 12.41
C MET A 581 -6.32 12.76 12.38
N LYS A 582 -6.61 13.88 13.02
CA LYS A 582 -7.93 14.55 12.96
C LYS A 582 -8.27 15.05 11.56
N THR A 583 -7.28 15.44 10.76
CA THR A 583 -7.50 15.85 9.35
C THR A 583 -7.99 14.71 8.44
N LEU A 584 -7.91 13.45 8.91
CA LEU A 584 -8.41 12.27 8.21
C LEU A 584 -9.92 12.04 8.35
N THR A 585 -10.62 12.90 9.06
CA THR A 585 -12.08 12.83 9.26
C THR A 585 -12.81 13.36 8.02
N ASP A 586 -13.81 12.61 7.53
CA ASP A 586 -14.62 12.99 6.37
C ASP A 586 -15.50 14.19 6.67
N LYS A 587 -15.71 15.09 5.67
CA LYS A 587 -16.50 16.33 5.84
C LYS A 587 -17.94 16.10 6.33
N LYS A 588 -18.53 14.97 6.02
CA LYS A 588 -19.91 14.64 6.49
C LYS A 588 -20.06 14.54 8.02
N TYR A 589 -18.95 14.53 8.77
CA TYR A 589 -18.96 14.46 10.24
C TYR A 589 -18.63 15.79 10.92
N TYR A 590 -18.44 16.87 10.15
CA TYR A 590 -18.21 18.23 10.67
C TYR A 590 -19.47 19.08 10.67
#